data_50206014c53c01c340cec700a5c01304
#
_entry.id   50206014c53c01c340cec700a5c01304
#
_cell.length_a   1.000
_cell.length_b   1.000
_cell.length_c   1.000
_cell.angle_alpha   90.00
_cell.angle_beta   90.00
_cell.angle_gamma   90.00
#
_symmetry.space_group_name_H-M   'P 1'
#
loop_
_entity.id
_entity.type
_entity.pdbx_description
1 polymer ?
#
loop_
_entity_poly.entity_id
_entity_poly.type
_entity_poly.pdbx_seq_one_letter_code
_entity_poly.pdbx_strand_id
1 'polypeptide(L)'
;MWLLFGCALACAVTGAGAYFTDQADVPDNVIRAGTLSVSAEPTSAALAIDALAPGSSVTRSLTVVNDGVLPETVVVSGAKKAGITDFYNALTCRVTAAGTLLYDGPMSALRTAPVRVAPGVRSELLFTVGLPADAGNDLAGDYVRMTLYVDAEQDR
;
A
#
# COMPACT_ATOMS: atom_id res chain seq x y z
N MET A 1 24.58 65.97 -12.62
CA MET A 1 23.27 65.39 -12.88
C MET A 1 23.47 63.88 -13.10
N TRP A 2 23.37 63.11 -12.05
CA TRP A 2 23.59 61.66 -12.09
C TRP A 2 22.29 60.94 -11.93
N LEU A 3 21.90 60.18 -12.95
CA LEU A 3 20.71 59.34 -12.95
C LEU A 3 21.12 57.97 -12.44
N LEU A 4 20.64 57.59 -11.24
CA LEU A 4 20.73 56.26 -10.70
C LEU A 4 19.56 55.43 -11.25
N PHE A 5 19.89 54.46 -12.11
CA PHE A 5 18.96 53.43 -12.56
C PHE A 5 18.90 52.35 -11.47
N GLY A 6 17.80 52.34 -10.71
CA GLY A 6 17.49 51.28 -9.81
C GLY A 6 16.97 50.05 -10.54
N CYS A 7 17.76 48.99 -10.61
CA CYS A 7 17.33 47.68 -11.12
C CYS A 7 16.53 46.96 -10.02
N ALA A 8 15.21 46.99 -10.14
CA ALA A 8 14.35 46.17 -9.27
C ALA A 8 14.43 44.69 -9.73
N LEU A 9 15.20 43.88 -9.00
CA LEU A 9 15.25 42.43 -9.20
C LEU A 9 13.97 41.83 -8.56
N ALA A 10 12.98 41.54 -9.37
CA ALA A 10 11.82 40.79 -8.93
C ALA A 10 12.23 39.32 -8.79
N CYS A 11 12.51 38.89 -7.55
CA CYS A 11 12.60 37.47 -7.20
C CYS A 11 11.22 36.82 -7.31
N ALA A 12 10.99 36.15 -8.42
CA ALA A 12 9.87 35.22 -8.50
C ALA A 12 10.23 34.01 -7.62
N VAL A 13 9.61 33.95 -6.45
CA VAL A 13 9.62 32.76 -5.59
C VAL A 13 8.69 31.74 -6.26
N THR A 14 9.25 30.89 -7.10
CA THR A 14 8.56 29.66 -7.51
C THR A 14 8.49 28.77 -6.29
N GLY A 15 7.30 28.66 -5.69
CA GLY A 15 7.04 27.76 -4.60
C GLY A 15 7.27 26.31 -5.05
N ALA A 16 8.46 25.79 -4.80
CA ALA A 16 8.71 24.37 -4.85
C ALA A 16 7.98 23.75 -3.65
N GLY A 17 6.78 23.25 -3.89
CA GLY A 17 6.09 22.43 -2.91
C GLY A 17 6.91 21.16 -2.69
N ALA A 18 7.57 21.06 -1.55
CA ALA A 18 8.21 19.83 -1.14
C ALA A 18 7.12 18.80 -0.86
N TYR A 19 7.06 17.74 -1.68
CA TYR A 19 6.19 16.60 -1.44
C TYR A 19 6.94 15.61 -0.57
N PHE A 20 6.33 15.25 0.55
CA PHE A 20 6.83 14.18 1.39
C PHE A 20 6.10 12.90 1.01
N THR A 21 6.85 11.84 0.74
CA THR A 21 6.37 10.48 0.55
C THR A 21 6.97 9.62 1.66
N ASP A 22 6.16 8.75 2.23
CA ASP A 22 6.59 7.76 3.22
C ASP A 22 6.18 6.37 2.74
N GLN A 23 7.06 5.39 2.89
CA GLN A 23 6.85 4.01 2.51
C GLN A 23 7.12 3.11 3.70
N ALA A 24 6.12 2.29 4.06
CA ALA A 24 6.23 1.25 5.06
C ALA A 24 6.35 -0.13 4.41
N ASP A 25 7.40 -0.85 4.75
CA ASP A 25 7.56 -2.27 4.44
C ASP A 25 6.95 -3.12 5.55
N VAL A 26 6.02 -4.00 5.19
CA VAL A 26 5.49 -4.99 6.12
C VAL A 26 6.16 -6.34 5.84
N PRO A 27 7.38 -6.56 6.28
CA PRO A 27 7.81 -7.80 6.89
C PRO A 27 8.54 -7.64 8.20
N ASP A 28 9.42 -6.73 8.47
CA ASP A 28 10.16 -6.81 9.72
C ASP A 28 10.65 -5.49 10.30
N ASN A 29 10.32 -4.32 9.75
CA ASN A 29 10.99 -3.12 10.24
C ASN A 29 10.20 -1.82 10.25
N VAL A 30 10.58 -1.05 11.25
CA VAL A 30 10.14 0.28 11.66
C VAL A 30 10.59 1.34 10.67
N ILE A 31 9.70 2.26 10.36
CA ILE A 31 9.95 3.43 9.53
C ILE A 31 10.00 4.68 10.38
N ARG A 32 10.94 5.55 10.05
CA ARG A 32 11.00 6.89 10.61
C ARG A 32 11.36 7.87 9.51
N ALA A 33 10.46 8.79 9.17
CA ALA A 33 10.81 10.05 8.54
C ALA A 33 9.68 11.06 8.61
N GLY A 34 9.99 12.30 8.93
CA GLY A 34 9.19 13.50 8.71
C GLY A 34 7.86 13.61 9.45
N THR A 35 7.04 14.56 8.99
CA THR A 35 5.71 14.88 9.52
C THR A 35 4.60 13.98 8.96
N LEU A 36 4.89 13.13 7.97
CA LEU A 36 4.06 12.02 7.53
C LEU A 36 4.46 10.78 8.32
N SER A 37 3.51 10.08 8.86
CA SER A 37 3.74 8.84 9.58
C SER A 37 2.58 7.89 9.35
N VAL A 38 2.81 6.87 8.57
CA VAL A 38 1.87 5.78 8.37
C VAL A 38 2.36 4.52 9.08
N SER A 39 1.48 3.85 9.78
CA SER A 39 1.73 2.53 10.34
C SER A 39 0.69 1.53 9.85
N ALA A 40 1.04 0.25 9.88
CA ALA A 40 0.15 -0.84 9.48
C ALA A 40 0.12 -1.94 10.55
N GLU A 41 -1.06 -2.47 10.81
CA GLU A 41 -1.30 -3.54 11.78
C GLU A 41 -2.09 -4.68 11.14
N PRO A 42 -1.62 -5.93 11.22
CA PRO A 42 -0.37 -6.35 11.86
C PRO A 42 0.87 -5.91 11.06
N THR A 43 1.97 -5.67 11.75
CA THR A 43 3.25 -5.26 11.15
C THR A 43 3.93 -6.37 10.34
N SER A 44 3.45 -7.60 10.49
CA SER A 44 3.93 -8.77 9.74
C SER A 44 2.81 -9.79 9.59
N ALA A 45 2.94 -10.69 8.61
CA ALA A 45 2.03 -11.80 8.36
C ALA A 45 0.55 -11.40 8.14
N ALA A 46 0.27 -10.17 7.71
CA ALA A 46 -1.09 -9.69 7.44
C ALA A 46 -1.88 -10.62 6.51
N LEU A 47 -1.22 -11.25 5.54
CA LEU A 47 -1.80 -12.22 4.61
C LEU A 47 -1.28 -13.66 4.84
N ALA A 48 -0.97 -14.04 6.08
CA ALA A 48 -0.65 -15.43 6.37
C ALA A 48 -1.88 -16.31 6.12
N ILE A 49 -1.79 -17.20 5.16
CA ILE A 49 -2.84 -18.12 4.73
C ILE A 49 -2.22 -19.50 4.63
N ASP A 50 -2.75 -20.44 5.40
CA ASP A 50 -2.37 -21.84 5.36
C ASP A 50 -3.39 -22.64 4.55
N ALA A 51 -2.92 -23.53 3.67
CA ALA A 51 -3.72 -24.53 2.98
C ALA A 51 -4.92 -23.96 2.17
N LEU A 52 -4.66 -23.03 1.25
CA LEU A 52 -5.69 -22.53 0.33
C LEU A 52 -6.00 -23.60 -0.74
N ALA A 53 -7.20 -24.14 -0.73
CA ALA A 53 -7.65 -25.12 -1.71
C ALA A 53 -8.21 -24.44 -2.99
N PRO A 54 -8.13 -25.10 -4.18
CA PRO A 54 -8.82 -24.62 -5.38
C PRO A 54 -10.31 -24.35 -5.13
N GLY A 55 -10.81 -23.23 -5.62
CA GLY A 55 -12.18 -22.74 -5.43
C GLY A 55 -12.45 -22.14 -4.06
N SER A 56 -11.46 -22.05 -3.19
CA SER A 56 -11.60 -21.42 -1.86
C SER A 56 -11.02 -20.03 -1.80
N SER A 57 -11.45 -19.26 -0.80
CA SER A 57 -10.89 -17.95 -0.48
C SER A 57 -10.82 -17.73 1.03
N VAL A 58 -9.89 -16.89 1.44
CA VAL A 58 -9.70 -16.48 2.83
C VAL A 58 -9.62 -14.97 2.90
N THR A 59 -10.30 -14.38 3.88
CA THR A 59 -10.22 -12.94 4.13
C THR A 59 -9.32 -12.64 5.32
N ARG A 60 -8.47 -11.63 5.16
CA ARG A 60 -7.60 -11.09 6.20
C ARG A 60 -7.72 -9.57 6.22
N SER A 61 -7.43 -8.96 7.35
CA SER A 61 -7.46 -7.50 7.51
C SER A 61 -6.06 -6.93 7.67
N LEU A 62 -5.89 -5.74 7.15
CA LEU A 62 -4.75 -4.87 7.40
C LEU A 62 -5.31 -3.51 7.82
N THR A 63 -4.95 -3.03 9.00
CA THR A 63 -5.32 -1.70 9.46
C THR A 63 -4.19 -0.74 9.17
N VAL A 64 -4.47 0.30 8.43
CA VAL A 64 -3.56 1.41 8.17
C VAL A 64 -3.93 2.57 9.09
N VAL A 65 -2.94 3.16 9.73
CA VAL A 65 -3.13 4.26 10.68
C VAL A 65 -2.32 5.46 10.19
N ASN A 66 -2.96 6.61 10.10
CA ASN A 66 -2.25 7.86 9.91
C ASN A 66 -1.86 8.42 11.30
N ASP A 67 -0.62 8.21 11.69
CA ASP A 67 -0.05 8.72 12.95
C ASP A 67 0.48 10.16 12.81
N GLY A 68 0.41 10.74 11.61
CA GLY A 68 0.82 12.09 11.31
C GLY A 68 -0.22 13.14 11.68
N VAL A 69 0.06 14.39 11.34
CA VAL A 69 -0.80 15.56 11.61
C VAL A 69 -1.48 16.10 10.34
N LEU A 70 -1.18 15.51 9.18
CA LEU A 70 -1.73 15.90 7.89
C LEU A 70 -2.55 14.74 7.30
N PRO A 71 -3.58 15.04 6.50
CA PRO A 71 -4.28 14.01 5.73
C PRO A 71 -3.32 13.33 4.74
N GLU A 72 -3.44 12.02 4.61
CA GLU A 72 -2.61 11.21 3.74
C GLU A 72 -3.47 10.42 2.77
N THR A 73 -2.94 10.17 1.58
CA THR A 73 -3.47 9.23 0.61
C THR A 73 -2.59 7.99 0.61
N VAL A 74 -3.18 6.85 0.90
CA VAL A 74 -2.50 5.58 1.06
C VAL A 74 -2.82 4.64 -0.10
N VAL A 75 -1.79 4.00 -0.63
CA VAL A 75 -1.87 2.93 -1.63
C VAL A 75 -1.16 1.70 -1.08
N VAL A 76 -1.81 0.53 -1.19
CA VAL A 76 -1.18 -0.74 -0.81
C VAL A 76 -0.84 -1.53 -2.06
N SER A 77 0.41 -1.99 -2.13
CA SER A 77 0.89 -2.87 -3.20
C SER A 77 1.53 -4.13 -2.62
N GLY A 78 1.72 -5.13 -3.46
CA GLY A 78 2.29 -6.40 -3.04
C GLY A 78 3.41 -6.87 -3.94
N ALA A 79 4.43 -7.52 -3.37
CA ALA A 79 5.48 -8.18 -4.14
C ALA A 79 5.84 -9.55 -3.56
N LYS A 80 6.07 -10.51 -4.45
CA LYS A 80 6.58 -11.83 -4.06
C LYS A 80 8.02 -11.72 -3.58
N LYS A 81 8.33 -12.32 -2.43
CA LYS A 81 9.68 -12.43 -1.88
C LYS A 81 10.28 -13.84 -2.05
N ALA A 82 9.45 -14.88 -1.91
CA ALA A 82 9.88 -16.26 -2.03
C ALA A 82 8.70 -17.17 -2.39
N GLY A 83 8.98 -18.42 -2.75
CA GLY A 83 7.98 -19.43 -3.06
C GLY A 83 7.75 -19.61 -4.56
N ILE A 84 6.73 -20.38 -4.89
CA ILE A 84 6.46 -20.84 -6.25
C ILE A 84 5.76 -19.74 -7.05
N THR A 85 6.31 -19.44 -8.24
CA THR A 85 5.82 -18.35 -9.10
C THR A 85 4.47 -18.68 -9.70
N ASP A 86 4.26 -19.91 -10.12
CA ASP A 86 3.00 -20.34 -10.75
C ASP A 86 1.85 -20.27 -9.74
N PHE A 87 2.09 -20.68 -8.49
CA PHE A 87 1.13 -20.51 -7.41
C PHE A 87 0.80 -19.03 -7.17
N TYR A 88 1.82 -18.17 -7.09
CA TYR A 88 1.62 -16.72 -6.92
C TYR A 88 0.79 -16.10 -8.05
N ASN A 89 1.04 -16.50 -9.28
CA ASN A 89 0.33 -16.01 -10.46
C ASN A 89 -1.12 -16.53 -10.54
N ALA A 90 -1.39 -17.69 -9.97
CA ALA A 90 -2.74 -18.27 -9.91
C ALA A 90 -3.63 -17.60 -8.85
N LEU A 91 -3.03 -16.97 -7.83
CA LEU A 91 -3.81 -16.32 -6.76
C LEU A 91 -4.55 -15.08 -7.27
N THR A 92 -5.78 -14.94 -6.81
CA THR A 92 -6.59 -13.72 -6.97
C THR A 92 -6.66 -12.96 -5.66
N CYS A 93 -6.84 -11.65 -5.74
CA CYS A 93 -7.00 -10.78 -4.58
C CYS A 93 -8.08 -9.74 -4.83
N ARG A 94 -8.97 -9.59 -3.86
CA ARG A 94 -9.92 -8.49 -3.78
C ARG A 94 -9.66 -7.71 -2.52
N VAL A 95 -9.57 -6.38 -2.64
CA VAL A 95 -9.36 -5.48 -1.50
C VAL A 95 -10.51 -4.51 -1.38
N THR A 96 -11.07 -4.39 -0.19
CA THR A 96 -12.11 -3.42 0.12
C THR A 96 -11.77 -2.63 1.38
N ALA A 97 -12.22 -1.38 1.47
CA ALA A 97 -12.20 -0.58 2.68
C ALA A 97 -13.58 0.06 2.90
N ALA A 98 -14.15 -0.10 4.08
CA ALA A 98 -15.50 0.39 4.42
C ALA A 98 -16.56 0.05 3.35
N GLY A 99 -16.48 -1.14 2.74
CA GLY A 99 -17.38 -1.59 1.67
C GLY A 99 -17.05 -1.06 0.27
N THR A 100 -16.09 -0.16 0.13
CA THR A 100 -15.63 0.34 -1.18
C THR A 100 -14.59 -0.61 -1.76
N LEU A 101 -14.76 -1.00 -3.04
CA LEU A 101 -13.81 -1.82 -3.76
C LEU A 101 -12.57 -0.98 -4.15
N LEU A 102 -11.39 -1.44 -3.72
CA LEU A 102 -10.12 -0.79 -4.00
C LEU A 102 -9.28 -1.54 -5.04
N TYR A 103 -9.43 -2.85 -5.09
CA TYR A 103 -8.74 -3.73 -6.03
C TYR A 103 -9.52 -5.01 -6.24
N ASP A 104 -9.50 -5.55 -7.46
CA ASP A 104 -10.01 -6.88 -7.81
C ASP A 104 -9.23 -7.41 -9.01
N GLY A 105 -8.39 -8.43 -8.79
CA GLY A 105 -7.54 -8.97 -9.85
C GLY A 105 -6.49 -9.97 -9.35
N PRO A 106 -5.49 -10.29 -10.19
CA PRO A 106 -4.44 -11.23 -9.81
C PRO A 106 -3.57 -10.67 -8.68
N MET A 107 -3.17 -11.53 -7.74
CA MET A 107 -2.29 -11.16 -6.63
C MET A 107 -0.97 -10.56 -7.10
N SER A 108 -0.46 -11.03 -8.25
CA SER A 108 0.80 -10.58 -8.83
C SER A 108 0.80 -9.12 -9.32
N ALA A 109 -0.38 -8.54 -9.51
CA ALA A 109 -0.56 -7.15 -9.91
C ALA A 109 -1.20 -6.28 -8.81
N LEU A 110 -1.16 -6.75 -7.56
CA LEU A 110 -1.80 -6.06 -6.44
C LEU A 110 -1.27 -4.63 -6.28
N ARG A 111 -2.14 -3.68 -6.52
CA ARG A 111 -2.00 -2.27 -6.23
C ARG A 111 -3.39 -1.66 -6.06
N THR A 112 -3.71 -1.19 -4.87
CA THR A 112 -5.04 -0.64 -4.58
C THR A 112 -5.26 0.72 -5.23
N ALA A 113 -6.52 1.09 -5.40
CA ALA A 113 -6.89 2.49 -5.55
C ALA A 113 -6.48 3.27 -4.28
N PRO A 114 -6.21 4.57 -4.39
CA PRO A 114 -5.82 5.40 -3.26
C PRO A 114 -6.95 5.53 -2.24
N VAL A 115 -6.60 5.48 -0.96
CA VAL A 115 -7.50 5.67 0.18
C VAL A 115 -7.03 6.87 0.98
N ARG A 116 -7.93 7.82 1.20
CA ARG A 116 -7.65 8.97 2.05
C ARG A 116 -7.80 8.60 3.52
N VAL A 117 -6.78 8.89 4.32
CA VAL A 117 -6.77 8.65 5.77
C VAL A 117 -6.48 9.97 6.48
N ALA A 118 -7.45 10.46 7.24
CA ALA A 118 -7.27 11.69 8.02
C ALA A 118 -6.33 11.45 9.22
N PRO A 119 -5.74 12.52 9.79
CA PRO A 119 -4.88 12.42 10.97
C PRO A 119 -5.55 11.66 12.13
N GLY A 120 -4.83 10.71 12.72
CA GLY A 120 -5.30 9.88 13.81
C GLY A 120 -6.38 8.86 13.45
N VAL A 121 -6.74 8.74 12.17
CA VAL A 121 -7.76 7.78 11.71
C VAL A 121 -7.12 6.44 11.39
N ARG A 122 -7.85 5.38 11.72
CA ARG A 122 -7.54 3.98 11.39
C ARG A 122 -8.44 3.56 10.23
N SER A 123 -7.85 3.04 9.17
CA SER A 123 -8.58 2.49 8.02
C SER A 123 -8.32 1.00 7.90
N GLU A 124 -9.36 0.19 8.02
CA GLU A 124 -9.28 -1.26 7.85
C GLU A 124 -9.48 -1.62 6.38
N LEU A 125 -8.49 -2.33 5.82
CA LEU A 125 -8.53 -2.91 4.50
C LEU A 125 -8.76 -4.42 4.62
N LEU A 126 -9.76 -4.95 3.94
CA LEU A 126 -10.05 -6.37 3.90
C LEU A 126 -9.52 -6.97 2.60
N PHE A 127 -8.62 -7.93 2.72
CA PHE A 127 -8.01 -8.68 1.62
C PHE A 127 -8.67 -10.05 1.54
N THR A 128 -9.40 -10.31 0.49
CA THR A 128 -9.91 -11.64 0.17
C THR A 128 -9.02 -12.27 -0.88
N VAL A 129 -8.25 -13.26 -0.47
CA VAL A 129 -7.33 -14.00 -1.34
C VAL A 129 -7.97 -15.31 -1.72
N GLY A 130 -8.02 -15.62 -3.00
CA GLY A 130 -8.63 -16.82 -3.55
C GLY A 130 -7.68 -17.59 -4.45
N LEU A 131 -7.91 -18.90 -4.54
CA LEU A 131 -7.34 -19.76 -5.56
C LEU A 131 -8.48 -20.22 -6.46
N PRO A 132 -8.47 -19.92 -7.78
CA PRO A 132 -9.53 -20.30 -8.69
C PRO A 132 -9.81 -21.82 -8.68
N ALA A 133 -11.03 -22.21 -8.98
CA ALA A 133 -11.44 -23.62 -8.94
C ALA A 133 -10.79 -24.48 -10.05
N ASP A 134 -10.36 -23.84 -11.13
CA ASP A 134 -9.62 -24.44 -12.25
C ASP A 134 -8.10 -24.48 -12.02
N ALA A 135 -7.60 -24.00 -10.88
CA ALA A 135 -6.22 -24.16 -10.49
C ALA A 135 -5.88 -25.65 -10.37
N GLY A 136 -4.83 -26.06 -11.07
CA GLY A 136 -4.45 -27.47 -11.15
C GLY A 136 -4.01 -28.06 -9.82
N ASN A 137 -4.09 -29.39 -9.70
CA ASN A 137 -3.58 -30.12 -8.52
C ASN A 137 -2.05 -30.06 -8.40
N ASP A 138 -1.36 -29.66 -9.44
CA ASP A 138 0.08 -29.43 -9.48
C ASP A 138 0.53 -28.29 -8.54
N LEU A 139 -0.40 -27.43 -8.15
CA LEU A 139 -0.17 -26.38 -7.16
C LEU A 139 -0.40 -26.82 -5.72
N ALA A 140 -0.77 -28.08 -5.49
CA ALA A 140 -1.05 -28.60 -4.16
C ALA A 140 0.23 -28.65 -3.30
N GLY A 141 0.21 -28.00 -2.16
CA GLY A 141 1.36 -27.91 -1.25
C GLY A 141 2.33 -26.77 -1.56
N ASP A 142 2.09 -26.02 -2.63
CA ASP A 142 2.87 -24.84 -2.96
C ASP A 142 2.64 -23.72 -1.94
N TYR A 143 3.63 -22.84 -1.83
CA TYR A 143 3.55 -21.67 -0.96
C TYR A 143 4.10 -20.43 -1.65
N VAL A 144 3.71 -19.28 -1.14
CA VAL A 144 4.30 -18.00 -1.48
C VAL A 144 4.49 -17.15 -0.23
N ARG A 145 5.61 -16.45 -0.15
CA ARG A 145 5.84 -15.34 0.76
C ARG A 145 5.82 -14.05 -0.01
N MET A 146 5.10 -13.10 0.50
CA MET A 146 5.01 -11.77 -0.11
C MET A 146 5.18 -10.68 0.93
N THR A 147 5.52 -9.50 0.46
CA THR A 147 5.51 -8.26 1.24
C THR A 147 4.40 -7.37 0.74
N LEU A 148 3.66 -6.78 1.66
CA LEU A 148 2.79 -5.66 1.38
C LEU A 148 3.55 -4.37 1.65
N TYR A 149 3.48 -3.44 0.71
CA TYR A 149 4.02 -2.09 0.82
C TYR A 149 2.86 -1.14 1.01
N VAL A 150 2.97 -0.29 2.01
CA VAL A 150 2.00 0.75 2.30
C VAL A 150 2.66 2.08 1.99
N ASP A 151 2.32 2.64 0.84
CA ASP A 151 2.85 3.93 0.38
C ASP A 151 1.87 5.03 0.79
N ALA A 152 2.36 6.04 1.50
CA ALA A 152 1.58 7.20 1.88
C ALA A 152 2.14 8.48 1.27
N GLU A 153 1.24 9.30 0.75
CA GLU A 153 1.54 10.62 0.23
C GLU A 153 0.67 11.66 0.92
N GLN A 154 1.22 12.84 1.15
CA GLN A 154 0.44 13.94 1.67
C GLN A 154 -0.69 14.28 0.68
N ASP A 155 -1.90 14.38 1.19
CA ASP A 155 -3.05 14.83 0.42
C ASP A 155 -2.94 16.34 0.10
N ARG A 156 -3.29 16.72 -1.11
CA ARG A 156 -3.20 18.11 -1.63
C ARG A 156 -4.50 18.87 -1.46
#